data_5af0c67e0e1dd5f1eba07e45cc73d759
#
_entry.id   5af0c67e0e1dd5f1eba07e45cc73d759
#
_cell.length_a   1.000
_cell.length_b   1.000
_cell.length_c   1.000
_cell.angle_alpha   90.00
_cell.angle_beta   90.00
_cell.angle_gamma   90.00
#
_symmetry.space_group_name_H-M   'P 1'
#
loop_
_entity.id
_entity.type
_entity.pdbx_description
1 polymer ?
#
loop_
_entity_poly.entity_id
_entity_poly.type
_entity_poly.pdbx_seq_one_letter_code
_entity_poly.pdbx_strand_id
1 'polypeptide(L)'
;LEELGPIFVKFGQVVSTRRDLLPEEIANELAKLQDQVTPFSKSQALEILDTAYDKSIDQIFKKIDDEPLAAASIAQVHSAKLSDGKDVIIKILRPNIQTQIVKDISALYIIARSLENFWSESEQVKPTEIVKEYEKTIINELDLKREAANAARLKKNFSKSEMLYVPEIYWDYCRTNILVQERIYGIPIRDIDTLKKQKTNIKALAENGVEIFFTQVFRHNFFHADMHPGNIFVQIEDPDFPKYAA
;
A
#
# COMPACT_ATOMS: atom_id res chain seq x y z
N LEU A 1 10.80 -0.99 18.35
CA LEU A 1 10.70 -1.38 16.93
C LEU A 1 11.00 -0.18 16.02
N GLU A 2 10.57 1.03 16.36
CA GLU A 2 10.81 2.24 15.53
C GLU A 2 12.30 2.48 15.28
N GLU A 3 13.15 2.35 16.29
CA GLU A 3 14.61 2.49 16.17
C GLU A 3 15.28 1.38 15.32
N LEU A 4 14.63 0.24 15.17
CA LEU A 4 15.11 -0.89 14.36
C LEU A 4 14.85 -0.72 12.87
N GLY A 5 13.98 0.23 12.51
CA GLY A 5 13.70 0.57 11.14
C GLY A 5 12.32 0.12 10.61
N PRO A 6 12.00 0.52 9.38
CA PRO A 6 10.65 0.43 8.82
C PRO A 6 10.12 -1.00 8.67
N ILE A 7 10.99 -1.98 8.48
CA ILE A 7 10.58 -3.38 8.34
C ILE A 7 10.11 -3.94 9.68
N PHE A 8 10.76 -3.56 10.78
CA PHE A 8 10.34 -3.95 12.13
C PHE A 8 9.05 -3.24 12.53
N VAL A 9 8.86 -1.97 12.14
CA VAL A 9 7.61 -1.24 12.34
C VAL A 9 6.46 -1.97 11.63
N LYS A 10 6.64 -2.31 10.37
CA LYS A 10 5.65 -3.04 9.58
C LYS A 10 5.38 -4.43 10.14
N PHE A 11 6.40 -5.14 10.61
CA PHE A 11 6.23 -6.40 11.33
C PHE A 11 5.33 -6.23 12.54
N GLY A 12 5.62 -5.22 13.38
CA GLY A 12 4.79 -4.91 14.55
C GLY A 12 3.33 -4.59 14.18
N GLN A 13 3.11 -3.83 13.11
CA GLN A 13 1.77 -3.54 12.59
C GLN A 13 1.03 -4.81 12.15
N VAL A 14 1.69 -5.70 11.40
CA VAL A 14 1.09 -6.98 10.97
C VAL A 14 0.75 -7.84 12.18
N VAL A 15 1.67 -7.97 13.13
CA VAL A 15 1.45 -8.79 14.34
C VAL A 15 0.38 -8.18 15.24
N SER A 16 0.22 -6.85 15.29
CA SER A 16 -0.83 -6.18 16.07
C SER A 16 -2.26 -6.54 15.64
N THR A 17 -2.43 -6.94 14.37
CA THR A 17 -3.73 -7.39 13.85
C THR A 17 -4.09 -8.83 14.29
N ARG A 18 -3.10 -9.60 14.73
CA ARG A 18 -3.23 -10.99 15.18
C ARG A 18 -3.47 -11.02 16.69
N ARG A 19 -4.64 -10.56 17.09
CA ARG A 19 -5.07 -10.54 18.50
C ARG A 19 -5.21 -11.94 19.12
N ASP A 20 -5.22 -12.98 18.30
CA ASP A 20 -5.17 -14.37 18.68
C ASP A 20 -3.80 -14.82 19.22
N LEU A 21 -2.75 -14.08 18.88
CA LEU A 21 -1.35 -14.44 19.19
C LEU A 21 -0.74 -13.59 20.30
N LEU A 22 -1.29 -12.41 20.59
CA LEU A 22 -0.70 -11.46 21.53
C LEU A 22 -1.70 -11.06 22.62
N PRO A 23 -1.20 -10.80 23.85
CA PRO A 23 -1.98 -10.08 24.85
C PRO A 23 -2.48 -8.75 24.32
N GLU A 24 -3.71 -8.38 24.69
CA GLU A 24 -4.39 -7.19 24.15
C GLU A 24 -3.59 -5.90 24.37
N GLU A 25 -2.92 -5.79 25.50
CA GLU A 25 -2.08 -4.63 25.83
C GLU A 25 -0.92 -4.47 24.83
N ILE A 26 -0.25 -5.57 24.48
CA ILE A 26 0.86 -5.58 23.53
C ILE A 26 0.35 -5.28 22.12
N ALA A 27 -0.76 -5.91 21.71
CA ALA A 27 -1.35 -5.65 20.39
C ALA A 27 -1.76 -4.18 20.24
N ASN A 28 -2.32 -3.55 21.28
CA ASN A 28 -2.69 -2.13 21.27
C ASN A 28 -1.47 -1.20 21.21
N GLU A 29 -0.35 -1.53 21.87
CA GLU A 29 0.88 -0.76 21.75
C GLU A 29 1.52 -0.89 20.35
N LEU A 30 1.54 -2.08 19.77
CA LEU A 30 2.03 -2.30 18.42
C LEU A 30 1.14 -1.62 17.37
N ALA A 31 -0.17 -1.53 17.59
CA ALA A 31 -1.10 -0.83 16.69
C ALA A 31 -0.85 0.69 16.62
N LYS A 32 -0.12 1.28 17.60
CA LYS A 32 0.26 2.70 17.58
C LYS A 32 1.46 2.99 16.68
N LEU A 33 2.19 1.96 16.23
CA LEU A 33 3.34 2.13 15.33
C LEU A 33 2.89 2.79 14.03
N GLN A 34 3.54 3.88 13.67
CA GLN A 34 3.24 4.63 12.45
C GLN A 34 4.31 4.34 11.39
N ASP A 35 3.87 4.13 10.17
CA ASP A 35 4.74 3.91 9.02
C ASP A 35 5.22 5.27 8.44
N GLN A 36 5.79 6.11 9.32
CA GLN A 36 6.38 7.38 8.92
C GLN A 36 7.88 7.19 8.68
N VAL A 37 8.24 7.06 7.43
CA VAL A 37 9.62 6.85 7.02
C VAL A 37 10.12 8.06 6.24
N THR A 38 11.34 8.51 6.57
CA THR A 38 11.98 9.61 5.83
C THR A 38 12.04 9.27 4.33
N PRO A 39 11.57 10.15 3.45
CA PRO A 39 11.71 9.97 2.02
C PRO A 39 13.17 9.81 1.59
N PHE A 40 13.43 8.96 0.61
CA PHE A 40 14.72 8.97 -0.08
C PHE A 40 14.77 10.11 -1.10
N SER A 41 15.98 10.53 -1.47
CA SER A 41 16.16 11.73 -2.27
C SER A 41 15.58 11.58 -3.69
N LYS A 42 15.18 12.72 -4.29
CA LYS A 42 14.76 12.78 -5.70
C LYS A 42 15.84 12.22 -6.63
N SER A 43 17.11 12.49 -6.36
CA SER A 43 18.22 11.97 -7.18
C SER A 43 18.25 10.44 -7.20
N GLN A 44 18.00 9.79 -6.07
CA GLN A 44 17.88 8.33 -6.01
C GLN A 44 16.65 7.81 -6.76
N ALA A 45 15.52 8.52 -6.66
CA ALA A 45 14.31 8.16 -7.42
C ALA A 45 14.56 8.24 -8.93
N LEU A 46 15.20 9.32 -9.41
CA LEU A 46 15.55 9.49 -10.82
C LEU A 46 16.57 8.44 -11.29
N GLU A 47 17.57 8.09 -10.48
CA GLU A 47 18.54 7.04 -10.79
C GLU A 47 17.87 5.68 -10.97
N ILE A 48 16.90 5.34 -10.10
CA ILE A 48 16.12 4.09 -10.22
C ILE A 48 15.32 4.09 -11.52
N LEU A 49 14.66 5.20 -11.85
CA LEU A 49 13.87 5.33 -13.07
C LEU A 49 14.75 5.24 -14.31
N ASP A 50 15.90 5.95 -14.34
CA ASP A 50 16.83 5.95 -15.47
C ASP A 50 17.43 4.57 -15.73
N THR A 51 17.74 3.84 -14.65
CA THR A 51 18.23 2.46 -14.75
C THR A 51 17.17 1.48 -15.23
N ALA A 52 15.89 1.75 -14.96
CA ALA A 52 14.78 0.83 -15.24
C ALA A 52 14.25 0.93 -16.68
N TYR A 53 14.52 2.02 -17.37
CA TYR A 53 14.02 2.27 -18.72
C TYR A 53 15.15 2.36 -19.75
N ASP A 54 14.92 1.78 -20.93
CA ASP A 54 15.84 1.89 -22.08
C ASP A 54 15.80 3.28 -22.76
N LYS A 55 14.85 4.12 -22.35
CA LYS A 55 14.62 5.48 -22.87
C LYS A 55 14.94 6.50 -21.77
N SER A 56 15.39 7.67 -22.17
CA SER A 56 15.55 8.79 -21.24
C SER A 56 14.23 9.09 -20.52
N ILE A 57 14.32 9.38 -19.23
CA ILE A 57 13.18 9.73 -18.37
C ILE A 57 12.36 10.88 -18.99
N ASP A 58 13.01 11.88 -19.57
CA ASP A 58 12.38 13.05 -20.19
C ASP A 58 11.53 12.70 -21.43
N GLN A 59 11.75 11.54 -22.05
CA GLN A 59 10.91 11.04 -23.14
C GLN A 59 9.64 10.39 -22.64
N ILE A 60 9.64 9.90 -21.39
CA ILE A 60 8.52 9.21 -20.76
C ILE A 60 7.69 10.21 -19.94
N PHE A 61 8.35 10.99 -19.10
CA PHE A 61 7.70 11.90 -18.17
C PHE A 61 8.05 13.35 -18.53
N LYS A 62 7.03 14.15 -18.81
CA LYS A 62 7.17 15.60 -19.02
C LYS A 62 7.58 16.33 -17.74
N LYS A 63 7.18 15.80 -16.58
CA LYS A 63 7.47 16.34 -15.25
C LYS A 63 7.35 15.24 -14.22
N ILE A 64 8.25 15.23 -13.24
CA ILE A 64 8.15 14.47 -12.00
C ILE A 64 8.29 15.48 -10.86
N ASP A 65 7.34 15.48 -9.92
CA ASP A 65 7.38 16.40 -8.78
C ASP A 65 8.53 16.05 -7.85
N ASP A 66 9.15 17.09 -7.26
CA ASP A 66 10.35 16.94 -6.44
C ASP A 66 10.05 16.26 -5.11
N GLU A 67 8.96 16.65 -4.49
CA GLU A 67 8.51 16.09 -3.22
C GLU A 67 7.59 14.90 -3.47
N PRO A 68 7.79 13.79 -2.75
CA PRO A 68 6.88 12.66 -2.84
C PRO A 68 5.53 12.98 -2.22
N LEU A 69 4.47 12.42 -2.78
CA LEU A 69 3.12 12.47 -2.22
C LEU A 69 3.02 11.65 -0.93
N ALA A 70 3.76 10.55 -0.86
CA ALA A 70 3.80 9.64 0.28
C ALA A 70 5.12 8.88 0.32
N ALA A 71 5.57 8.55 1.53
CA ALA A 71 6.72 7.69 1.78
C ALA A 71 6.34 6.63 2.80
N ALA A 72 6.42 5.36 2.39
CA ALA A 72 6.14 4.20 3.21
C ALA A 72 7.42 3.39 3.49
N SER A 73 7.30 2.33 4.27
CA SER A 73 8.41 1.46 4.67
C SER A 73 9.25 0.94 3.50
N ILE A 74 8.60 0.48 2.44
CA ILE A 74 9.27 -0.17 1.31
C ILE A 74 9.29 0.65 0.02
N ALA A 75 8.44 1.69 -0.09
CA ALA A 75 8.25 2.43 -1.32
C ALA A 75 7.97 3.92 -1.06
N GLN A 76 8.06 4.71 -2.10
CA GLN A 76 7.72 6.12 -2.13
C GLN A 76 6.90 6.42 -3.38
N VAL A 77 5.95 7.33 -3.28
CA VAL A 77 5.03 7.70 -4.36
C VAL A 77 5.28 9.13 -4.79
N HIS A 78 5.55 9.35 -6.07
CA HIS A 78 5.69 10.65 -6.68
C HIS A 78 4.51 10.95 -7.62
N SER A 79 4.14 12.23 -7.69
CA SER A 79 3.29 12.73 -8.75
C SER A 79 4.11 12.99 -10.00
N ALA A 80 3.57 12.67 -11.15
CA ALA A 80 4.22 12.92 -12.43
C ALA A 80 3.19 13.21 -13.53
N LYS A 81 3.71 13.72 -14.65
CA LYS A 81 2.94 13.89 -15.88
C LYS A 81 3.66 13.16 -17.00
N LEU A 82 2.96 12.27 -17.70
CA LEU A 82 3.48 11.59 -18.88
C LEU A 82 3.71 12.57 -20.04
N SER A 83 4.51 12.18 -21.03
CA SER A 83 4.78 12.95 -22.23
C SER A 83 3.52 13.27 -23.04
N ASP A 84 2.48 12.40 -22.98
CA ASP A 84 1.16 12.61 -23.59
C ASP A 84 0.25 13.55 -22.77
N GLY A 85 0.71 14.03 -21.62
CA GLY A 85 0.01 14.99 -20.76
C GLY A 85 -0.86 14.38 -19.66
N LYS A 86 -0.94 13.07 -19.54
CA LYS A 86 -1.72 12.40 -18.48
C LYS A 86 -1.06 12.57 -17.12
N ASP A 87 -1.88 12.85 -16.11
CA ASP A 87 -1.42 12.88 -14.72
C ASP A 87 -1.35 11.47 -14.15
N VAL A 88 -0.19 11.13 -13.59
CA VAL A 88 0.09 9.80 -13.04
C VAL A 88 0.73 9.89 -11.67
N ILE A 89 0.69 8.78 -10.95
CA ILE A 89 1.59 8.55 -9.82
C ILE A 89 2.61 7.47 -10.20
N ILE A 90 3.80 7.62 -9.66
CA ILE A 90 4.89 6.67 -9.79
C ILE A 90 5.20 6.15 -8.39
N LYS A 91 4.93 4.88 -8.12
CA LYS A 91 5.37 4.21 -6.90
C LYS A 91 6.70 3.53 -7.19
N ILE A 92 7.72 3.83 -6.38
CA ILE A 92 9.10 3.37 -6.56
C ILE A 92 9.54 2.66 -5.29
N LEU A 93 10.03 1.45 -5.39
CA LEU A 93 10.64 0.75 -4.25
C LEU A 93 11.91 1.47 -3.81
N ARG A 94 12.15 1.47 -2.50
CA ARG A 94 13.36 2.05 -1.92
C ARG A 94 14.63 1.40 -2.48
N PRO A 95 15.72 2.16 -2.67
CA PRO A 95 16.97 1.60 -3.12
C PRO A 95 17.46 0.54 -2.10
N ASN A 96 17.97 -0.58 -2.61
CA ASN A 96 18.52 -1.69 -1.81
C ASN A 96 17.54 -2.32 -0.80
N ILE A 97 16.24 -2.06 -0.91
CA ILE A 97 15.23 -2.55 0.05
C ILE A 97 15.23 -4.08 0.18
N GLN A 98 15.46 -4.81 -0.92
CA GLN A 98 15.52 -6.27 -0.90
C GLN A 98 16.64 -6.78 0.01
N THR A 99 17.82 -6.19 -0.07
CA THR A 99 18.97 -6.55 0.78
C THR A 99 18.69 -6.23 2.24
N GLN A 100 18.03 -5.10 2.52
CA GLN A 100 17.65 -4.70 3.87
C GLN A 100 16.64 -5.69 4.45
N ILE A 101 15.58 -6.03 3.70
CA ILE A 101 14.56 -7.00 4.13
C ILE A 101 15.17 -8.34 4.49
N VAL A 102 16.10 -8.88 3.69
CA VAL A 102 16.77 -10.16 4.00
C VAL A 102 17.52 -10.11 5.34
N LYS A 103 18.20 -9.00 5.62
CA LYS A 103 18.90 -8.81 6.91
C LYS A 103 17.93 -8.72 8.09
N ASP A 104 16.88 -7.92 7.93
CA ASP A 104 15.90 -7.68 9.00
C ASP A 104 15.09 -8.95 9.30
N ILE A 105 14.68 -9.70 8.29
CA ILE A 105 14.04 -11.02 8.44
C ILE A 105 14.96 -12.01 9.16
N SER A 106 16.25 -12.02 8.82
CA SER A 106 17.21 -12.88 9.51
C SER A 106 17.32 -12.55 11.00
N ALA A 107 17.30 -11.26 11.35
CA ALA A 107 17.27 -10.81 12.74
C ALA A 107 15.97 -11.22 13.44
N LEU A 108 14.81 -11.07 12.77
CA LEU A 108 13.52 -11.53 13.32
C LEU A 108 13.52 -13.04 13.59
N TYR A 109 14.12 -13.87 12.72
CA TYR A 109 14.24 -15.31 12.97
C TYR A 109 15.12 -15.62 14.18
N ILE A 110 16.20 -14.87 14.41
CA ILE A 110 17.04 -15.05 15.61
C ILE A 110 16.23 -14.76 16.87
N ILE A 111 15.47 -13.64 16.88
CA ILE A 111 14.59 -13.27 17.99
C ILE A 111 13.52 -14.34 18.21
N ALA A 112 12.84 -14.77 17.16
CA ALA A 112 11.77 -15.76 17.23
C ALA A 112 12.25 -17.10 17.81
N ARG A 113 13.41 -17.60 17.35
CA ARG A 113 14.02 -18.82 17.90
C ARG A 113 14.43 -18.67 19.36
N SER A 114 14.92 -17.51 19.75
CA SER A 114 15.25 -17.23 21.14
C SER A 114 14.00 -17.26 22.01
N LEU A 115 12.89 -16.68 21.55
CA LEU A 115 11.62 -16.74 22.27
C LEU A 115 11.11 -18.18 22.40
N GLU A 116 11.20 -18.99 21.34
CA GLU A 116 10.79 -20.41 21.38
C GLU A 116 11.60 -21.22 22.40
N ASN A 117 12.87 -20.88 22.63
CA ASN A 117 13.71 -21.58 23.59
C ASN A 117 13.50 -21.14 25.04
N PHE A 118 13.06 -19.90 25.28
CA PHE A 118 13.00 -19.34 26.64
C PHE A 118 11.58 -19.04 27.12
N TRP A 119 10.57 -19.09 26.28
CA TRP A 119 9.19 -18.78 26.61
C TRP A 119 8.32 -20.02 26.55
N SER A 120 7.78 -20.46 27.70
CA SER A 120 7.01 -21.71 27.82
C SER A 120 5.71 -21.71 27.00
N GLU A 121 5.13 -20.54 26.72
CA GLU A 121 3.89 -20.40 25.92
C GLU A 121 4.16 -20.31 24.41
N SER A 122 5.42 -20.34 23.99
CA SER A 122 5.82 -20.25 22.58
C SER A 122 5.28 -21.37 21.70
N GLU A 123 4.97 -22.55 22.28
CA GLU A 123 4.37 -23.67 21.56
C GLU A 123 2.97 -23.31 21.00
N GLN A 124 2.24 -22.41 21.64
CA GLN A 124 0.91 -21.94 21.17
C GLN A 124 1.06 -20.82 20.13
N VAL A 125 2.02 -19.94 20.32
CA VAL A 125 2.21 -18.73 19.48
C VAL A 125 3.06 -19.00 18.24
N LYS A 126 4.00 -19.96 18.32
CA LYS A 126 4.92 -20.33 17.23
C LYS A 126 5.57 -19.13 16.55
N PRO A 127 6.45 -18.38 17.26
CA PRO A 127 7.06 -17.14 16.76
C PRO A 127 7.75 -17.27 15.41
N THR A 128 8.43 -18.39 15.15
CA THR A 128 9.10 -18.63 13.84
C THR A 128 8.11 -18.77 12.69
N GLU A 129 6.91 -19.30 12.92
CA GLU A 129 5.86 -19.39 11.90
C GLU A 129 5.29 -18.00 11.57
N ILE A 130 5.16 -17.13 12.57
CA ILE A 130 4.74 -15.72 12.38
C ILE A 130 5.76 -14.99 11.49
N VAL A 131 7.05 -15.11 11.78
CA VAL A 131 8.11 -14.50 10.97
C VAL A 131 8.07 -15.04 9.54
N LYS A 132 7.85 -16.35 9.36
CA LYS A 132 7.74 -16.98 8.04
C LYS A 132 6.55 -16.47 7.22
N GLU A 133 5.40 -16.26 7.86
CA GLU A 133 4.23 -15.66 7.19
C GLU A 133 4.50 -14.20 6.81
N TYR A 134 5.13 -13.45 7.71
CA TYR A 134 5.53 -12.07 7.43
C TYR A 134 6.54 -11.98 6.28
N GLU A 135 7.58 -12.83 6.28
CA GLU A 135 8.56 -12.94 5.19
C GLU A 135 7.86 -13.11 3.84
N LYS A 136 6.90 -14.04 3.77
CA LYS A 136 6.13 -14.31 2.55
C LYS A 136 5.34 -13.07 2.08
N THR A 137 4.75 -12.36 3.03
CA THR A 137 3.99 -11.15 2.76
C THR A 137 4.89 -10.03 2.25
N ILE A 138 5.98 -9.72 2.96
CA ILE A 138 6.86 -8.61 2.60
C ILE A 138 7.61 -8.85 1.28
N ILE A 139 8.00 -10.11 0.98
CA ILE A 139 8.62 -10.47 -0.31
C ILE A 139 7.62 -10.26 -1.46
N ASN A 140 6.34 -10.58 -1.26
CA ASN A 140 5.32 -10.35 -2.27
C ASN A 140 5.09 -8.86 -2.56
N GLU A 141 5.28 -7.98 -1.57
CA GLU A 141 5.18 -6.54 -1.74
C GLU A 141 6.35 -5.93 -2.53
N LEU A 142 7.45 -6.66 -2.71
CA LEU A 142 8.59 -6.22 -3.53
C LEU A 142 8.35 -6.35 -5.05
N ASP A 143 7.25 -6.94 -5.46
CA ASP A 143 6.88 -7.06 -6.88
C ASP A 143 5.68 -6.17 -7.20
N LEU A 144 5.94 -4.93 -7.56
CA LEU A 144 4.92 -3.95 -7.92
C LEU A 144 4.12 -4.34 -9.18
N LYS A 145 4.62 -5.25 -10.03
CA LYS A 145 3.82 -5.80 -11.14
C LYS A 145 2.65 -6.65 -10.63
N ARG A 146 2.80 -7.31 -9.49
CA ARG A 146 1.70 -8.05 -8.86
C ARG A 146 0.63 -7.09 -8.34
N GLU A 147 1.04 -5.96 -7.74
CA GLU A 147 0.13 -4.89 -7.33
C GLU A 147 -0.63 -4.33 -8.55
N ALA A 148 0.09 -4.03 -9.64
CA ALA A 148 -0.49 -3.62 -10.92
C ALA A 148 -1.52 -4.63 -11.46
N ALA A 149 -1.18 -5.92 -11.43
CA ALA A 149 -2.07 -6.99 -11.91
C ALA A 149 -3.34 -7.11 -11.06
N ASN A 150 -3.21 -6.96 -9.73
CA ASN A 150 -4.34 -6.95 -8.82
C ASN A 150 -5.26 -5.75 -9.07
N ALA A 151 -4.70 -4.54 -9.24
CA ALA A 151 -5.46 -3.34 -9.57
C ALA A 151 -6.18 -3.48 -10.92
N ALA A 152 -5.50 -3.98 -11.96
CA ALA A 152 -6.11 -4.22 -13.26
C ALA A 152 -7.24 -5.26 -13.19
N ARG A 153 -7.09 -6.32 -12.37
CA ARG A 153 -8.16 -7.30 -12.13
C ARG A 153 -9.34 -6.65 -11.42
N LEU A 154 -9.10 -5.84 -10.40
CA LEU A 154 -10.14 -5.10 -9.69
C LEU A 154 -10.89 -4.17 -10.66
N LYS A 155 -10.16 -3.39 -11.49
CA LYS A 155 -10.73 -2.54 -12.53
C LYS A 155 -11.64 -3.31 -13.48
N LYS A 156 -11.19 -4.47 -13.95
CA LYS A 156 -11.99 -5.34 -14.82
C LYS A 156 -13.27 -5.81 -14.14
N ASN A 157 -13.16 -6.23 -12.87
CA ASN A 157 -14.28 -6.71 -12.07
C ASN A 157 -15.35 -5.62 -11.84
N PHE A 158 -14.94 -4.38 -11.68
CA PHE A 158 -15.81 -3.23 -11.42
C PHE A 158 -16.00 -2.32 -12.65
N SER A 159 -15.68 -2.79 -13.85
CA SER A 159 -15.74 -1.98 -15.10
C SER A 159 -17.11 -1.39 -15.42
N LYS A 160 -18.20 -1.94 -14.86
CA LYS A 160 -19.58 -1.46 -15.01
C LYS A 160 -20.15 -0.85 -13.72
N SER A 161 -19.32 -0.70 -12.68
CA SER A 161 -19.77 -0.17 -11.41
C SER A 161 -19.71 1.35 -11.37
N GLU A 162 -20.77 1.96 -10.90
CA GLU A 162 -20.79 3.40 -10.62
C GLU A 162 -20.29 3.72 -9.19
N MET A 163 -20.12 2.69 -8.35
CA MET A 163 -19.73 2.84 -6.95
C MET A 163 -18.22 2.91 -6.72
N LEU A 164 -17.43 2.28 -7.60
CA LEU A 164 -15.98 2.18 -7.45
C LEU A 164 -15.26 2.53 -8.75
N TYR A 165 -14.38 3.52 -8.67
CA TYR A 165 -13.40 3.84 -9.70
C TYR A 165 -12.06 3.22 -9.35
N VAL A 166 -11.44 2.50 -10.29
CA VAL A 166 -10.09 1.96 -10.15
C VAL A 166 -9.18 2.60 -11.18
N PRO A 167 -8.02 3.14 -10.80
CA PRO A 167 -7.13 3.84 -11.71
C PRO A 167 -6.62 2.95 -12.84
N GLU A 168 -6.26 3.57 -13.96
CA GLU A 168 -5.60 2.91 -15.09
C GLU A 168 -4.16 2.57 -14.75
N ILE A 169 -3.72 1.38 -15.14
CA ILE A 169 -2.32 0.96 -15.00
C ILE A 169 -1.61 1.18 -16.35
N TYR A 170 -0.50 1.91 -16.34
CA TYR A 170 0.31 2.16 -17.53
C TYR A 170 1.43 1.12 -17.64
N TRP A 171 1.08 -0.05 -18.15
CA TRP A 171 1.91 -1.26 -18.19
C TRP A 171 3.28 -1.06 -18.85
N ASP A 172 3.36 -0.25 -19.89
CA ASP A 172 4.60 0.03 -20.62
C ASP A 172 5.68 0.63 -19.69
N TYR A 173 5.25 1.30 -18.63
CA TYR A 173 6.12 1.95 -17.65
C TYR A 173 6.22 1.18 -16.34
N CYS A 174 5.50 0.07 -16.15
CA CYS A 174 5.61 -0.75 -14.94
C CYS A 174 6.84 -1.68 -15.00
N ARG A 175 7.54 -1.78 -13.87
CA ARG A 175 8.64 -2.72 -13.65
C ARG A 175 8.42 -3.44 -12.32
N THR A 176 9.22 -4.43 -11.99
CA THR A 176 9.12 -5.12 -10.69
C THR A 176 9.23 -4.15 -9.52
N ASN A 177 10.06 -3.11 -9.65
CA ASN A 177 10.31 -2.09 -8.63
C ASN A 177 9.64 -0.74 -8.91
N ILE A 178 8.84 -0.62 -9.98
CA ILE A 178 8.15 0.62 -10.38
C ILE A 178 6.72 0.30 -10.81
N LEU A 179 5.75 1.03 -10.23
CA LEU A 179 4.36 1.02 -10.67
C LEU A 179 3.99 2.42 -11.14
N VAL A 180 3.43 2.50 -12.35
CA VAL A 180 2.89 3.76 -12.90
C VAL A 180 1.40 3.58 -13.13
N GLN A 181 0.61 4.41 -12.46
CA GLN A 181 -0.84 4.40 -12.58
C GLN A 181 -1.41 5.81 -12.65
N GLU A 182 -2.65 5.91 -13.11
CA GLU A 182 -3.41 7.14 -13.16
C GLU A 182 -3.48 7.81 -11.78
N ARG A 183 -3.31 9.12 -11.75
CA ARG A 183 -3.47 9.88 -10.52
C ARG A 183 -4.95 10.10 -10.24
N ILE A 184 -5.40 9.61 -9.08
CA ILE A 184 -6.76 9.86 -8.59
C ILE A 184 -6.79 11.22 -7.89
N TYR A 185 -7.86 11.98 -8.16
CA TYR A 185 -8.22 13.19 -7.42
C TYR A 185 -9.51 12.91 -6.66
N GLY A 186 -9.52 13.19 -5.37
CA GLY A 186 -10.67 12.97 -4.51
C GLY A 186 -10.38 13.38 -3.08
N ILE A 187 -11.38 13.31 -2.23
CA ILE A 187 -11.27 13.59 -0.80
C ILE A 187 -10.90 12.28 -0.11
N PRO A 188 -9.82 12.23 0.69
CA PRO A 188 -9.49 11.03 1.46
C PRO A 188 -10.70 10.61 2.32
N ILE A 189 -11.04 9.33 2.33
CA ILE A 189 -12.23 8.84 3.06
C ILE A 189 -12.18 9.14 4.56
N ARG A 190 -10.97 9.30 5.13
CA ARG A 190 -10.75 9.67 6.52
C ARG A 190 -11.09 11.12 6.84
N ASP A 191 -11.16 12.00 5.82
CA ASP A 191 -11.48 13.42 5.99
C ASP A 191 -13.01 13.63 5.99
N ILE A 192 -13.64 13.12 7.04
CA ILE A 192 -15.08 13.17 7.24
C ILE A 192 -15.60 14.62 7.28
N ASP A 193 -14.80 15.55 7.81
CA ASP A 193 -15.20 16.96 7.92
C ASP A 193 -15.30 17.61 6.54
N THR A 194 -14.35 17.35 5.65
CA THR A 194 -14.41 17.84 4.27
C THR A 194 -15.56 17.19 3.51
N LEU A 195 -15.77 15.86 3.66
CA LEU A 195 -16.91 15.17 3.05
C LEU A 195 -18.26 15.78 3.48
N LYS A 196 -18.43 16.06 4.78
CA LYS A 196 -19.64 16.72 5.29
C LYS A 196 -19.81 18.15 4.76
N LYS A 197 -18.72 18.94 4.67
CA LYS A 197 -18.75 20.29 4.08
C LYS A 197 -19.21 20.28 2.62
N GLN A 198 -18.82 19.25 1.87
CA GLN A 198 -19.26 19.02 0.49
C GLN A 198 -20.66 18.41 0.39
N LYS A 199 -21.38 18.28 1.53
CA LYS A 199 -22.74 17.72 1.62
C LYS A 199 -22.84 16.29 1.07
N THR A 200 -21.74 15.53 1.13
CA THR A 200 -21.70 14.13 0.69
C THR A 200 -22.71 13.29 1.47
N ASN A 201 -23.48 12.47 0.78
CA ASN A 201 -24.37 11.51 1.39
C ASN A 201 -23.56 10.38 2.05
N ILE A 202 -23.19 10.58 3.33
CA ILE A 202 -22.36 9.63 4.09
C ILE A 202 -23.04 8.27 4.23
N LYS A 203 -24.40 8.24 4.27
CA LYS A 203 -25.12 6.97 4.35
C LYS A 203 -24.96 6.19 3.05
N ALA A 204 -25.18 6.80 1.89
CA ALA A 204 -24.96 6.16 0.60
C ALA A 204 -23.51 5.72 0.44
N LEU A 205 -22.54 6.54 0.88
CA LEU A 205 -21.13 6.17 0.88
C LEU A 205 -20.88 4.90 1.69
N ALA A 206 -21.43 4.80 2.91
CA ALA A 206 -21.27 3.60 3.75
C ALA A 206 -21.93 2.36 3.12
N GLU A 207 -23.13 2.49 2.56
CA GLU A 207 -23.85 1.42 1.86
C GLU A 207 -23.04 0.92 0.65
N ASN A 208 -22.50 1.84 -0.18
CA ASN A 208 -21.63 1.51 -1.30
C ASN A 208 -20.36 0.76 -0.85
N GLY A 209 -19.74 1.18 0.26
CA GLY A 209 -18.56 0.51 0.80
C GLY A 209 -18.83 -0.95 1.18
N VAL A 210 -19.98 -1.20 1.83
CA VAL A 210 -20.43 -2.56 2.19
C VAL A 210 -20.70 -3.36 0.91
N GLU A 211 -21.39 -2.80 -0.07
CA GLU A 211 -21.70 -3.50 -1.32
C GLU A 211 -20.43 -3.82 -2.13
N ILE A 212 -19.48 -2.89 -2.22
CA ILE A 212 -18.16 -3.12 -2.85
C ILE A 212 -17.45 -4.28 -2.16
N PHE A 213 -17.39 -4.30 -0.83
CA PHE A 213 -16.76 -5.37 -0.07
C PHE A 213 -17.40 -6.74 -0.36
N PHE A 214 -18.70 -6.85 -0.22
CA PHE A 214 -19.41 -8.11 -0.47
C PHE A 214 -19.32 -8.55 -1.93
N THR A 215 -19.32 -7.62 -2.87
CA THR A 215 -19.15 -7.91 -4.29
C THR A 215 -17.77 -8.50 -4.57
N GLN A 216 -16.71 -7.95 -3.98
CA GLN A 216 -15.35 -8.51 -4.10
C GLN A 216 -15.29 -9.94 -3.56
N VAL A 217 -15.82 -10.18 -2.36
CA VAL A 217 -15.72 -11.47 -1.68
C VAL A 217 -16.61 -12.52 -2.36
N PHE A 218 -17.90 -12.25 -2.52
CA PHE A 218 -18.89 -13.28 -2.89
C PHE A 218 -19.17 -13.40 -4.39
N ARG A 219 -19.00 -12.30 -5.17
CA ARG A 219 -19.22 -12.37 -6.61
C ARG A 219 -17.94 -12.59 -7.40
N HIS A 220 -16.85 -11.92 -7.01
CA HIS A 220 -15.62 -11.96 -7.78
C HIS A 220 -14.60 -12.95 -7.24
N ASN A 221 -14.81 -13.48 -6.02
CA ASN A 221 -13.83 -14.31 -5.31
C ASN A 221 -12.42 -13.70 -5.40
N PHE A 222 -12.37 -12.37 -5.27
CA PHE A 222 -11.16 -11.57 -5.34
C PHE A 222 -11.32 -10.35 -4.44
N PHE A 223 -10.54 -10.33 -3.38
CA PHE A 223 -10.53 -9.27 -2.39
C PHE A 223 -9.21 -8.52 -2.43
N HIS A 224 -9.26 -7.19 -2.54
CA HIS A 224 -8.08 -6.35 -2.38
C HIS A 224 -7.77 -6.24 -0.89
N ALA A 225 -6.70 -6.90 -0.45
CA ALA A 225 -6.38 -7.04 0.96
C ALA A 225 -5.94 -5.72 1.64
N ASP A 226 -5.48 -4.73 0.86
CA ASP A 226 -5.03 -3.41 1.37
C ASP A 226 -6.13 -2.34 1.21
N MET A 227 -7.24 -2.53 1.92
CA MET A 227 -8.31 -1.52 2.03
C MET A 227 -8.05 -0.53 3.18
N HIS A 228 -6.80 -0.07 3.30
CA HIS A 228 -6.48 0.96 4.29
C HIS A 228 -7.12 2.30 3.89
N PRO A 229 -7.74 3.04 4.84
CA PRO A 229 -8.37 4.33 4.54
C PRO A 229 -7.44 5.38 3.90
N GLY A 230 -6.14 5.20 3.98
CA GLY A 230 -5.12 6.03 3.33
C GLY A 230 -5.08 5.87 1.80
N ASN A 231 -5.55 4.72 1.29
CA ASN A 231 -5.54 4.40 -0.14
C ASN A 231 -6.91 4.62 -0.80
N ILE A 232 -7.90 5.09 -0.03
CA ILE A 232 -9.27 5.24 -0.49
C ILE A 232 -9.62 6.73 -0.55
N PHE A 233 -10.10 7.15 -1.71
CA PHE A 233 -10.59 8.50 -1.95
C PHE A 233 -12.08 8.47 -2.31
N VAL A 234 -12.76 9.59 -2.13
CA VAL A 234 -14.15 9.80 -2.53
C VAL A 234 -14.17 10.86 -3.61
N GLN A 235 -14.69 10.50 -4.77
CA GLN A 235 -15.00 11.43 -5.85
C GLN A 235 -16.45 11.88 -5.70
N ILE A 236 -16.67 13.19 -5.75
CA ILE A 236 -17.98 13.81 -5.56
C ILE A 236 -18.29 14.61 -6.82
N GLU A 237 -18.81 13.96 -7.84
CA GLU A 237 -19.44 14.62 -8.99
C GLU A 237 -20.86 15.02 -8.62
N ASP A 238 -21.56 14.14 -7.92
CA ASP A 238 -22.88 14.36 -7.33
C ASP A 238 -22.81 13.99 -5.83
N PRO A 239 -23.14 14.93 -4.90
CA PRO A 239 -23.12 14.67 -3.47
C PRO A 239 -24.04 13.52 -3.01
N ASP A 240 -25.13 13.25 -3.73
CA ASP A 240 -26.07 12.17 -3.41
C ASP A 240 -25.57 10.80 -3.88
N PHE A 241 -24.66 10.79 -4.84
CA PHE A 241 -24.09 9.57 -5.43
C PHE A 241 -22.54 9.55 -5.33
N PRO A 242 -21.97 9.57 -4.11
CA PRO A 242 -20.52 9.58 -3.94
C PRO A 242 -19.91 8.27 -4.45
N LYS A 243 -18.76 8.38 -5.12
CA LYS A 243 -18.05 7.26 -5.71
C LYS A 243 -16.72 7.02 -5.01
N TYR A 244 -16.43 5.77 -4.67
CA TYR A 244 -15.10 5.38 -4.20
C TYR A 244 -14.09 5.41 -5.35
N ALA A 245 -12.83 5.78 -5.01
CA ALA A 245 -11.69 5.65 -5.91
C ALA A 245 -10.51 5.05 -5.13
N ALA A 246 -10.01 3.91 -5.57
CA ALA A 246 -8.97 3.14 -4.88
C ALA A 246 -8.08 2.37 -5.87
#